data_23405ef0bfe1f0ca8971e356c7f92648
#
_entry.id   23405ef0bfe1f0ca8971e356c7f92648
#
_cell.length_a   1.000
_cell.length_b   1.000
_cell.length_c   1.000
_cell.angle_alpha   90.00
_cell.angle_beta   90.00
_cell.angle_gamma   90.00
#
_symmetry.space_group_name_H-M   'P 1'
#
loop_
_entity.id
_entity.type
_entity.pdbx_description
1 polymer ?
#
loop_
_entity_poly.entity_id
_entity_poly.type
_entity_poly.pdbx_seq_one_letter_code
_entity_poly.pdbx_strand_id
1 'polypeptide(L)'
;MSNRYVIEALLRPAVEFNTAVVAATAAGICVTAPWAVALAPSVSYVTAAGFGVLAAVRFRQGMKIIRYRRNLRRLPRYVMSTRQIPVSRQRLFLGRGFRWTQKHTQRLQDTLRPEVAHYLQPGSLYRTARWLEMKTEHSLPWIGQLIRRDSPLNPVRPLPPVGGNPALHGIEPDEQDVTLALGERVGHTIVYGTT
;
A
#
# COMPACT_ATOMS: atom_id res chain seq x y z
N MET A 1 -14.67 -4.26 27.73
CA MET A 1 -14.67 -2.88 27.18
C MET A 1 -13.78 -2.91 25.94
N SER A 2 -14.37 -2.88 24.75
CA SER A 2 -13.60 -2.86 23.49
C SER A 2 -12.87 -1.53 23.39
N ASN A 3 -11.56 -1.59 23.38
CA ASN A 3 -10.69 -0.41 23.31
C ASN A 3 -10.72 0.13 21.88
N ARG A 4 -11.77 0.87 21.50
CA ARG A 4 -12.00 1.45 20.16
C ARG A 4 -10.90 2.41 19.69
N TYR A 5 -9.96 2.77 20.55
CA TYR A 5 -8.97 3.81 20.31
C TYR A 5 -7.60 3.33 19.83
N VAL A 6 -7.41 2.03 19.62
CA VAL A 6 -6.08 1.47 19.34
C VAL A 6 -5.98 0.77 17.97
N ILE A 7 -6.93 0.99 17.06
CA ILE A 7 -6.72 0.57 15.68
C ILE A 7 -5.82 1.62 15.02
N GLU A 8 -4.70 1.18 14.49
CA GLU A 8 -3.79 2.09 13.82
C GLU A 8 -4.50 2.85 12.69
N ALA A 9 -4.13 4.12 12.52
CA ALA A 9 -4.72 5.04 11.55
C ALA A 9 -4.75 4.47 10.11
N LEU A 10 -3.87 3.54 9.76
CA LEU A 10 -3.79 2.91 8.44
C LEU A 10 -4.80 1.76 8.24
N LEU A 11 -5.41 1.25 9.32
CA LEU A 11 -6.43 0.21 9.25
C LEU A 11 -7.87 0.75 9.42
N ARG A 12 -8.03 2.03 9.75
CA ARG A 12 -9.34 2.71 9.84
C ARG A 12 -9.95 2.94 8.45
N PRO A 13 -11.27 3.14 8.33
CA PRO A 13 -11.90 3.57 7.07
C PRO A 13 -11.21 4.83 6.49
N ALA A 14 -11.05 4.86 5.18
CA ALA A 14 -10.37 5.98 4.49
C ALA A 14 -11.33 7.16 4.29
N VAL A 15 -11.71 7.81 5.39
CA VAL A 15 -12.62 8.99 5.41
C VAL A 15 -12.03 10.21 4.68
N GLU A 16 -10.72 10.18 4.41
CA GLU A 16 -10.00 11.21 3.69
C GLU A 16 -10.55 11.41 2.28
N PHE A 17 -11.07 10.37 1.63
CA PHE A 17 -11.67 10.49 0.31
C PHE A 17 -12.96 11.30 0.34
N ASN A 18 -13.80 11.14 1.36
CA ASN A 18 -15.01 11.94 1.49
C ASN A 18 -14.66 13.42 1.64
N THR A 19 -13.66 13.73 2.48
CA THR A 19 -13.17 15.11 2.63
C THR A 19 -12.56 15.64 1.33
N ALA A 20 -11.82 14.80 0.60
CA ALA A 20 -11.24 15.18 -0.68
C ALA A 20 -12.32 15.49 -1.74
N VAL A 21 -13.39 14.70 -1.81
CA VAL A 21 -14.52 14.92 -2.72
C VAL A 21 -15.24 16.23 -2.37
N VAL A 22 -15.56 16.43 -1.08
CA VAL A 22 -16.22 17.68 -0.64
C VAL A 22 -15.36 18.90 -0.97
N ALA A 23 -14.05 18.86 -0.68
CA ALA A 23 -13.14 19.95 -1.01
C ALA A 23 -13.03 20.18 -2.53
N ALA A 24 -12.95 19.12 -3.33
CA ALA A 24 -12.91 19.23 -4.79
C ALA A 24 -14.22 19.83 -5.35
N THR A 25 -15.37 19.43 -4.82
CA THR A 25 -16.66 20.00 -5.19
C THR A 25 -16.75 21.49 -4.84
N ALA A 26 -16.30 21.87 -3.64
CA ALA A 26 -16.24 23.28 -3.21
C ALA A 26 -15.32 24.10 -4.13
N ALA A 27 -14.15 23.56 -4.48
CA ALA A 27 -13.26 24.20 -5.46
C ALA A 27 -13.94 24.37 -6.82
N GLY A 28 -14.63 23.34 -7.31
CA GLY A 28 -15.40 23.41 -8.55
C GLY A 28 -16.47 24.49 -8.53
N ILE A 29 -17.26 24.59 -7.46
CA ILE A 29 -18.29 25.64 -7.31
C ILE A 29 -17.65 27.04 -7.33
N CYS A 30 -16.55 27.25 -6.60
CA CYS A 30 -15.84 28.51 -6.59
C CYS A 30 -15.33 28.93 -7.98
N VAL A 31 -14.97 27.99 -8.85
CA VAL A 31 -14.51 28.28 -10.22
C VAL A 31 -15.67 28.52 -11.16
N THR A 32 -16.69 27.64 -11.11
CA THR A 32 -17.77 27.65 -12.12
C THR A 32 -18.92 28.58 -11.78
N ALA A 33 -19.18 28.80 -10.49
CA ALA A 33 -20.32 29.60 -10.01
C ALA A 33 -19.91 30.50 -8.82
N PRO A 34 -18.99 31.48 -9.02
CA PRO A 34 -18.55 32.38 -7.94
C PRO A 34 -19.71 33.20 -7.33
N TRP A 35 -20.74 33.47 -8.11
CA TRP A 35 -21.96 34.13 -7.68
C TRP A 35 -22.74 33.31 -6.62
N ALA A 36 -22.70 31.99 -6.67
CA ALA A 36 -23.39 31.11 -5.72
C ALA A 36 -22.81 31.19 -4.31
N VAL A 37 -21.53 31.55 -4.16
CA VAL A 37 -20.85 31.75 -2.88
C VAL A 37 -20.73 33.23 -2.48
N ALA A 38 -21.34 34.12 -3.24
CA ALA A 38 -21.34 35.60 -3.01
C ALA A 38 -19.93 36.19 -2.84
N LEU A 39 -18.92 35.64 -3.50
CA LEU A 39 -17.54 36.09 -3.46
C LEU A 39 -17.15 36.89 -4.70
N ALA A 40 -16.30 37.89 -4.53
CA ALA A 40 -15.66 38.54 -5.66
C ALA A 40 -14.84 37.52 -6.48
N PRO A 41 -14.80 37.62 -7.82
CA PRO A 41 -14.14 36.61 -8.66
C PRO A 41 -12.67 36.31 -8.25
N SER A 42 -11.90 37.34 -7.92
CA SER A 42 -10.49 37.19 -7.47
C SER A 42 -10.38 36.36 -6.18
N VAL A 43 -11.24 36.65 -5.20
CA VAL A 43 -11.29 35.91 -3.93
C VAL A 43 -11.76 34.48 -4.16
N SER A 44 -12.73 34.29 -5.06
CA SER A 44 -13.27 32.97 -5.39
C SER A 44 -12.18 32.05 -5.98
N TYR A 45 -11.32 32.54 -6.88
CA TYR A 45 -10.22 31.75 -7.46
C TYR A 45 -9.15 31.40 -6.42
N VAL A 46 -8.81 32.30 -5.50
CA VAL A 46 -7.86 32.02 -4.40
C VAL A 46 -8.45 30.94 -3.48
N THR A 47 -9.73 31.06 -3.14
CA THR A 47 -10.44 30.07 -2.30
C THR A 47 -10.50 28.70 -3.01
N ALA A 48 -10.79 28.68 -4.32
CA ALA A 48 -10.77 27.47 -5.12
C ALA A 48 -9.39 26.78 -5.11
N ALA A 49 -8.32 27.55 -5.25
CA ALA A 49 -6.95 27.02 -5.15
C ALA A 49 -6.69 26.40 -3.79
N GLY A 50 -7.11 27.06 -2.69
CA GLY A 50 -7.00 26.51 -1.33
C GLY A 50 -7.72 25.17 -1.16
N PHE A 51 -8.96 25.08 -1.62
CA PHE A 51 -9.73 23.84 -1.60
C PHE A 51 -9.13 22.77 -2.52
N GLY A 52 -8.58 23.15 -3.66
CA GLY A 52 -7.86 22.23 -4.56
C GLY A 52 -6.63 21.62 -3.91
N VAL A 53 -5.83 22.41 -3.23
CA VAL A 53 -4.67 21.92 -2.44
C VAL A 53 -5.14 20.98 -1.32
N LEU A 54 -6.18 21.35 -0.57
CA LEU A 54 -6.75 20.52 0.48
C LEU A 54 -7.22 19.18 -0.08
N ALA A 55 -7.95 19.19 -1.19
CA ALA A 55 -8.42 17.97 -1.86
C ALA A 55 -7.24 17.06 -2.27
N ALA A 56 -6.19 17.63 -2.86
CA ALA A 56 -5.00 16.87 -3.26
C ALA A 56 -4.26 16.24 -2.06
N VAL A 57 -4.11 16.98 -0.97
CA VAL A 57 -3.49 16.48 0.26
C VAL A 57 -4.32 15.34 0.85
N ARG A 58 -5.63 15.52 0.98
CA ARG A 58 -6.55 14.50 1.51
C ARG A 58 -6.58 13.25 0.63
N PHE A 59 -6.61 13.43 -0.68
CA PHE A 59 -6.55 12.31 -1.62
C PHE A 59 -5.24 11.50 -1.47
N ARG A 60 -4.08 12.17 -1.37
CA ARG A 60 -2.80 11.51 -1.11
C ARG A 60 -2.80 10.73 0.21
N GLN A 61 -3.39 11.28 1.27
CA GLN A 61 -3.50 10.60 2.56
C GLN A 61 -4.38 9.35 2.44
N GLY A 62 -5.54 9.44 1.78
CA GLY A 62 -6.41 8.29 1.52
C GLY A 62 -5.73 7.22 0.67
N MET A 63 -4.99 7.62 -0.37
CA MET A 63 -4.21 6.68 -1.19
C MET A 63 -3.11 5.95 -0.40
N LYS A 64 -2.50 6.60 0.60
CA LYS A 64 -1.52 5.94 1.49
C LYS A 64 -2.19 4.80 2.27
N ILE A 65 -3.39 5.02 2.80
CA ILE A 65 -4.18 3.98 3.50
C ILE A 65 -4.53 2.81 2.57
N ILE A 66 -5.03 3.11 1.37
CA ILE A 66 -5.36 2.04 0.39
C ILE A 66 -4.12 1.25 -0.01
N ARG A 67 -2.99 1.94 -0.25
CA ARG A 67 -1.72 1.28 -0.59
C ARG A 67 -1.26 0.36 0.53
N TYR A 68 -1.31 0.82 1.78
CA TYR A 68 -0.96 0.02 2.94
C TYR A 68 -1.81 -1.26 3.02
N ARG A 69 -3.14 -1.15 2.94
CA ARG A 69 -4.05 -2.30 2.95
C ARG A 69 -3.83 -3.25 1.79
N ARG A 70 -3.53 -2.70 0.62
CA ARG A 70 -3.19 -3.52 -0.55
C ARG A 70 -1.92 -4.32 -0.32
N ASN A 71 -0.91 -3.74 0.31
CA ASN A 71 0.35 -4.41 0.61
C ASN A 71 0.20 -5.52 1.65
N LEU A 72 -0.72 -5.39 2.61
CA LEU A 72 -1.04 -6.47 3.55
C LEU A 72 -1.61 -7.72 2.85
N ARG A 73 -2.32 -7.53 1.73
CA ARG A 73 -2.92 -8.62 0.94
C ARG A 73 -2.07 -9.04 -0.26
N ARG A 74 -1.28 -8.11 -0.77
CA ARG A 74 -0.62 -8.19 -2.06
C ARG A 74 0.75 -7.55 -1.95
N LEU A 75 1.73 -8.35 -1.67
CA LEU A 75 3.11 -7.87 -1.59
C LEU A 75 3.52 -7.21 -2.91
N PRO A 76 4.21 -6.07 -2.85
CA PRO A 76 4.85 -5.51 -4.01
C PRO A 76 5.87 -6.53 -4.56
N ARG A 77 6.00 -6.58 -5.89
CA ARG A 77 7.04 -7.40 -6.50
C ARG A 77 8.38 -6.70 -6.33
N TYR A 78 9.32 -7.38 -5.70
CA TYR A 78 10.70 -6.94 -5.63
C TYR A 78 11.47 -7.49 -6.83
N VAL A 79 11.71 -6.63 -7.80
CA VAL A 79 12.63 -6.93 -8.91
C VAL A 79 13.61 -5.77 -8.96
N MET A 80 14.87 -6.06 -8.67
CA MET A 80 15.96 -5.12 -8.85
C MET A 80 16.80 -5.57 -10.03
N SER A 81 17.10 -4.65 -10.94
CA SER A 81 18.13 -4.90 -11.95
C SER A 81 19.51 -4.84 -11.29
N THR A 82 20.47 -5.54 -11.86
CA THR A 82 21.86 -5.56 -11.35
C THR A 82 22.47 -4.15 -11.26
N ARG A 83 22.03 -3.23 -12.12
CA ARG A 83 22.46 -1.82 -12.11
C ARG A 83 21.94 -1.00 -10.93
N GLN A 84 20.85 -1.46 -10.29
CA GLN A 84 20.23 -0.78 -9.14
C GLN A 84 20.79 -1.24 -7.80
N ILE A 85 21.60 -2.30 -7.80
CA ILE A 85 22.25 -2.80 -6.59
C ILE A 85 23.38 -1.84 -6.23
N PRO A 86 23.32 -1.17 -5.05
CA PRO A 86 24.38 -0.29 -4.63
C PRO A 86 25.67 -1.10 -4.36
N VAL A 87 26.74 -0.73 -5.08
CA VAL A 87 28.04 -1.37 -4.88
C VAL A 87 28.90 -0.45 -4.01
N SER A 88 29.37 -0.98 -2.87
CA SER A 88 30.23 -0.25 -1.95
C SER A 88 31.37 -1.15 -1.47
N ARG A 89 32.57 -0.55 -1.30
CA ARG A 89 33.72 -1.24 -0.72
C ARG A 89 33.62 -1.43 0.79
N GLN A 90 32.75 -0.68 1.46
CA GLN A 90 32.65 -0.67 2.92
C GLN A 90 31.34 -1.28 3.44
N ARG A 91 30.34 -1.44 2.58
CA ARG A 91 29.00 -1.92 2.93
C ARG A 91 28.52 -2.99 1.98
N LEU A 92 27.99 -4.06 2.55
CA LEU A 92 27.30 -5.11 1.79
C LEU A 92 25.79 -4.76 1.73
N PHE A 93 25.26 -4.69 0.52
CA PHE A 93 23.81 -4.54 0.32
C PHE A 93 23.11 -5.88 0.58
N LEU A 94 22.16 -5.92 1.51
CA LEU A 94 21.41 -7.11 1.90
C LEU A 94 20.03 -7.20 1.23
N GLY A 95 19.52 -6.07 0.73
CA GLY A 95 18.19 -5.98 0.16
C GLY A 95 17.44 -4.75 0.63
N ARG A 96 16.13 -4.74 0.41
CA ARG A 96 15.24 -3.69 0.92
C ARG A 96 14.47 -4.22 2.11
N GLY A 97 14.28 -3.36 3.11
CA GLY A 97 13.57 -3.72 4.32
C GLY A 97 13.35 -2.52 5.21
N PHE A 98 12.97 -2.75 6.44
CA PHE A 98 12.75 -1.69 7.41
C PHE A 98 13.21 -2.13 8.80
N ARG A 99 13.54 -1.15 9.63
CA ARG A 99 13.88 -1.42 11.02
C ARG A 99 12.59 -1.69 11.81
N TRP A 100 12.50 -2.86 12.42
CA TRP A 100 11.39 -3.20 13.29
C TRP A 100 11.38 -2.34 14.54
N THR A 101 10.25 -1.72 14.85
CA THR A 101 10.03 -0.88 16.03
C THR A 101 8.72 -1.28 16.70
N GLN A 102 8.45 -0.75 17.88
CA GLN A 102 7.20 -0.97 18.61
C GLN A 102 5.96 -0.64 17.75
N LYS A 103 6.05 0.37 16.90
CA LYS A 103 4.99 0.72 15.94
C LYS A 103 4.63 -0.45 15.02
N HIS A 104 5.61 -1.21 14.54
CA HIS A 104 5.37 -2.36 13.67
C HIS A 104 4.77 -3.53 14.44
N THR A 105 5.19 -3.74 15.69
CA THR A 105 4.56 -4.71 16.58
C THR A 105 3.09 -4.38 16.84
N GLN A 106 2.78 -3.12 17.09
CA GLN A 106 1.39 -2.67 17.26
C GLN A 106 0.57 -2.89 15.98
N ARG A 107 1.11 -2.56 14.81
CA ARG A 107 0.45 -2.80 13.52
C ARG A 107 0.17 -4.29 13.29
N LEU A 108 1.15 -5.13 13.62
CA LEU A 108 0.96 -6.58 13.52
C LEU A 108 -0.17 -7.06 14.43
N GLN A 109 -0.20 -6.61 15.69
CA GLN A 109 -1.29 -6.92 16.62
C GLN A 109 -2.65 -6.43 16.10
N ASP A 110 -2.69 -5.24 15.51
CA ASP A 110 -3.92 -4.70 14.93
C ASP A 110 -4.40 -5.54 13.74
N THR A 111 -3.50 -6.16 12.96
CA THR A 111 -3.91 -7.07 11.86
C THR A 111 -4.55 -8.36 12.36
N LEU A 112 -4.30 -8.76 13.60
CA LEU A 112 -4.89 -9.97 14.19
C LEU A 112 -6.31 -9.74 14.72
N ARG A 113 -6.81 -8.51 14.73
CA ARG A 113 -8.15 -8.18 15.23
C ARG A 113 -9.23 -8.63 14.26
N PRO A 114 -10.34 -9.19 14.75
CA PRO A 114 -11.44 -9.68 13.91
C PRO A 114 -12.09 -8.58 13.08
N GLU A 115 -12.14 -7.34 13.59
CA GLU A 115 -12.70 -6.19 12.88
C GLU A 115 -11.91 -5.83 11.60
N VAL A 116 -10.63 -6.22 11.55
CA VAL A 116 -9.71 -5.94 10.43
C VAL A 116 -9.59 -7.11 9.45
N ALA A 117 -10.08 -8.29 9.83
CA ALA A 117 -9.95 -9.52 9.05
C ALA A 117 -10.40 -9.35 7.58
N HIS A 118 -11.45 -8.55 7.34
CA HIS A 118 -11.95 -8.29 5.99
C HIS A 118 -10.95 -7.52 5.09
N TYR A 119 -10.01 -6.76 5.68
CA TYR A 119 -8.95 -6.10 4.91
C TYR A 119 -7.82 -7.05 4.51
N LEU A 120 -7.65 -8.16 5.22
CA LEU A 120 -6.62 -9.16 4.95
C LEU A 120 -7.09 -10.20 3.92
N GLN A 121 -8.39 -10.42 3.82
CA GLN A 121 -8.94 -11.39 2.88
C GLN A 121 -8.85 -10.90 1.43
N PRO A 122 -8.56 -11.80 0.48
CA PRO A 122 -8.62 -11.50 -0.93
C PRO A 122 -10.01 -11.03 -1.34
N GLY A 123 -10.09 -9.97 -2.13
CA GLY A 123 -11.36 -9.43 -2.64
C GLY A 123 -12.11 -10.42 -3.55
N SER A 124 -13.41 -10.16 -3.78
CA SER A 124 -14.25 -10.99 -4.65
C SER A 124 -13.65 -11.15 -6.05
N LEU A 125 -13.15 -10.07 -6.65
CA LEU A 125 -12.51 -10.09 -7.96
C LEU A 125 -11.33 -11.07 -8.03
N TYR A 126 -10.48 -11.10 -6.99
CA TYR A 126 -9.37 -12.04 -6.91
C TYR A 126 -9.86 -13.48 -6.82
N ARG A 127 -10.85 -13.75 -5.98
CA ARG A 127 -11.43 -15.09 -5.82
C ARG A 127 -12.07 -15.58 -7.12
N THR A 128 -12.84 -14.71 -7.79
CA THR A 128 -13.43 -15.02 -9.10
C THR A 128 -12.37 -15.31 -10.15
N ALA A 129 -11.27 -14.54 -10.18
CA ALA A 129 -10.17 -14.77 -11.10
C ALA A 129 -9.47 -16.12 -10.84
N ARG A 130 -9.25 -16.51 -9.58
CA ARG A 130 -8.67 -17.83 -9.24
C ARG A 130 -9.63 -18.98 -9.61
N TRP A 131 -10.92 -18.80 -9.37
CA TRP A 131 -11.93 -19.77 -9.79
C TRP A 131 -11.98 -19.91 -11.34
N LEU A 132 -11.98 -18.79 -12.07
CA LEU A 132 -11.97 -18.80 -13.52
C LEU A 132 -10.71 -19.49 -14.07
N GLU A 133 -9.56 -19.22 -13.47
CA GLU A 133 -8.29 -19.84 -13.82
C GLU A 133 -8.36 -21.37 -13.71
N MET A 134 -8.86 -21.89 -12.59
CA MET A 134 -9.06 -23.34 -12.39
C MET A 134 -10.02 -23.93 -13.44
N LYS A 135 -11.12 -23.22 -13.72
CA LYS A 135 -12.14 -23.71 -14.65
C LYS A 135 -11.67 -23.69 -16.11
N THR A 136 -10.81 -22.75 -16.49
CA THR A 136 -10.35 -22.57 -17.88
C THR A 136 -8.98 -23.19 -18.16
N GLU A 137 -8.35 -23.83 -17.18
CA GLU A 137 -7.00 -24.37 -17.29
C GLU A 137 -6.81 -25.30 -18.49
N HIS A 138 -7.80 -26.16 -18.76
CA HIS A 138 -7.77 -27.11 -19.89
C HIS A 138 -8.44 -26.57 -21.17
N SER A 139 -9.45 -25.70 -21.05
CA SER A 139 -10.25 -25.25 -22.18
C SER A 139 -9.65 -24.05 -22.90
N LEU A 140 -9.12 -23.07 -22.15
CA LEU A 140 -8.65 -21.79 -22.67
C LEU A 140 -7.37 -21.34 -21.95
N PRO A 141 -6.22 -21.98 -22.23
CA PRO A 141 -4.97 -21.75 -21.48
C PRO A 141 -4.46 -20.31 -21.57
N TRP A 142 -4.78 -19.58 -22.64
CA TRP A 142 -4.39 -18.18 -22.80
C TRP A 142 -5.05 -17.25 -21.78
N ILE A 143 -6.28 -17.55 -21.34
CA ILE A 143 -6.96 -16.79 -20.26
C ILE A 143 -6.20 -16.96 -18.97
N GLY A 144 -5.81 -18.20 -18.63
CA GLY A 144 -4.97 -18.48 -17.46
C GLY A 144 -3.66 -17.71 -17.49
N GLN A 145 -2.97 -17.68 -18.64
CA GLN A 145 -1.72 -16.90 -18.79
C GLN A 145 -1.94 -15.41 -18.58
N LEU A 146 -3.04 -14.85 -19.10
CA LEU A 146 -3.37 -13.43 -18.91
C LEU A 146 -3.64 -13.09 -17.45
N ILE A 147 -4.42 -13.92 -16.77
CA ILE A 147 -4.75 -13.75 -15.34
C ILE A 147 -3.51 -13.91 -14.45
N ARG A 148 -2.61 -14.84 -14.78
CA ARG A 148 -1.36 -15.09 -14.05
C ARG A 148 -0.28 -14.06 -14.33
N ARG A 149 -0.43 -13.23 -15.37
CA ARG A 149 0.61 -12.29 -15.77
C ARG A 149 1.00 -11.39 -14.59
N ASP A 150 2.26 -11.48 -14.20
CA ASP A 150 2.82 -10.70 -13.10
C ASP A 150 3.18 -9.29 -13.58
N SER A 151 2.18 -8.41 -13.54
CA SER A 151 2.31 -6.99 -13.88
C SER A 151 1.75 -6.13 -12.75
N PRO A 152 2.34 -4.96 -12.45
CA PRO A 152 1.79 -4.00 -11.49
C PRO A 152 0.37 -3.55 -11.85
N LEU A 153 0.03 -3.57 -13.13
CA LEU A 153 -1.30 -3.19 -13.63
C LEU A 153 -2.32 -4.32 -13.49
N ASN A 154 -1.89 -5.57 -13.31
CA ASN A 154 -2.81 -6.70 -13.15
C ASN A 154 -3.39 -6.73 -11.73
N PRO A 155 -4.69 -6.40 -11.53
CA PRO A 155 -5.31 -6.38 -10.21
C PRO A 155 -5.53 -7.78 -9.62
N VAL A 156 -5.48 -8.83 -10.45
CA VAL A 156 -5.75 -10.22 -10.05
C VAL A 156 -4.52 -11.14 -10.16
N ARG A 157 -3.33 -10.56 -10.25
CA ARG A 157 -2.10 -11.35 -10.26
C ARG A 157 -2.02 -12.28 -9.04
N PRO A 158 -1.44 -13.47 -9.17
CA PRO A 158 -1.24 -14.37 -8.04
C PRO A 158 -0.47 -13.70 -6.90
N LEU A 159 -0.80 -14.06 -5.67
CA LEU A 159 0.02 -13.67 -4.52
C LEU A 159 1.35 -14.42 -4.62
N PRO A 160 2.49 -13.77 -4.31
CA PRO A 160 3.76 -14.46 -4.25
C PRO A 160 3.71 -15.54 -3.16
N PRO A 161 4.34 -16.68 -3.38
CA PRO A 161 4.48 -17.70 -2.35
C PRO A 161 5.46 -17.18 -1.29
N VAL A 162 4.92 -16.72 -0.16
CA VAL A 162 5.70 -16.30 1.00
C VAL A 162 5.40 -17.21 2.17
N GLY A 163 6.43 -17.60 2.92
CA GLY A 163 6.27 -18.36 4.13
C GLY A 163 5.71 -17.50 5.28
N GLY A 164 5.09 -18.14 6.25
CA GLY A 164 4.57 -17.48 7.44
C GLY A 164 3.32 -16.64 7.21
N ASN A 165 3.17 -15.54 7.95
CA ASN A 165 2.02 -14.65 7.84
C ASN A 165 2.26 -13.58 6.76
N PRO A 166 1.49 -13.58 5.66
CA PRO A 166 1.64 -12.57 4.59
C PRO A 166 1.49 -11.12 5.07
N ALA A 167 0.69 -10.89 6.12
CA ALA A 167 0.50 -9.55 6.67
C ALA A 167 1.79 -8.98 7.27
N LEU A 168 2.69 -9.84 7.76
CA LEU A 168 3.99 -9.42 8.30
C LEU A 168 4.85 -8.71 7.25
N HIS A 169 4.84 -9.20 6.02
CA HIS A 169 5.63 -8.65 4.92
C HIS A 169 5.10 -7.31 4.39
N GLY A 170 3.81 -7.03 4.58
CA GLY A 170 3.17 -5.80 4.11
C GLY A 170 3.05 -4.71 5.17
N ILE A 171 3.62 -4.90 6.36
CA ILE A 171 3.36 -4.04 7.52
C ILE A 171 3.98 -2.64 7.42
N GLU A 172 5.10 -2.50 6.71
CA GLU A 172 5.70 -1.20 6.44
C GLU A 172 5.61 -0.87 4.95
N PRO A 173 4.93 0.24 4.60
CA PRO A 173 4.78 0.64 3.20
C PRO A 173 6.03 1.29 2.61
N ASP A 174 6.90 1.84 3.45
CA ASP A 174 8.08 2.60 3.06
C ASP A 174 9.34 1.83 3.48
N GLU A 175 9.93 1.09 2.55
CA GLU A 175 11.15 0.32 2.77
C GLU A 175 12.38 1.09 2.34
N GLN A 176 13.49 0.81 3.01
CA GLN A 176 14.81 1.42 2.79
C GLN A 176 15.84 0.37 2.39
N ASP A 177 16.93 0.80 1.81
CA ASP A 177 18.06 -0.07 1.51
C ASP A 177 18.73 -0.54 2.82
N VAL A 178 18.81 -1.84 3.01
CA VAL A 178 19.44 -2.44 4.16
C VAL A 178 20.87 -2.81 3.79
N THR A 179 21.83 -2.26 4.52
CA THR A 179 23.25 -2.50 4.30
C THR A 179 23.92 -2.95 5.59
N LEU A 180 24.88 -3.86 5.47
CA LEU A 180 25.75 -4.29 6.57
C LEU A 180 27.14 -3.68 6.35
N ALA A 181 27.72 -3.04 7.38
CA ALA A 181 29.08 -2.57 7.33
C ALA A 181 30.06 -3.75 7.32
N LEU A 182 31.00 -3.75 6.38
CA LEU A 182 31.96 -4.88 6.26
C LEU A 182 32.89 -5.00 7.47
N GLY A 183 33.15 -3.89 8.17
CA GLY A 183 33.91 -3.89 9.42
C GLY A 183 33.17 -4.57 10.60
N GLU A 184 31.86 -4.68 10.53
CA GLU A 184 31.04 -5.37 11.55
C GLU A 184 31.01 -6.90 11.36
N ARG A 185 31.65 -7.43 10.30
CA ARG A 185 31.73 -8.87 10.00
C ARG A 185 32.82 -9.62 10.79
N VAL A 186 33.29 -9.06 11.87
CA VAL A 186 34.34 -9.69 12.73
C VAL A 186 33.81 -10.90 13.49
N GLY A 187 32.66 -11.43 13.18
CA GLY A 187 32.05 -12.60 13.80
C GLY A 187 31.32 -13.47 12.78
N HIS A 188 30.71 -14.53 13.28
CA HIS A 188 29.88 -15.41 12.49
C HIS A 188 28.55 -14.76 12.19
N THR A 189 28.16 -14.68 10.89
CA THR A 189 26.85 -14.22 10.48
C THR A 189 25.98 -15.42 10.16
N ILE A 190 24.87 -15.59 10.89
CA ILE A 190 23.87 -16.62 10.61
C ILE A 190 22.66 -15.93 9.97
N VAL A 191 22.25 -16.40 8.79
CA VAL A 191 21.05 -15.95 8.12
C VAL A 191 19.97 -17.01 8.26
N TYR A 192 18.90 -16.69 8.98
CA TYR A 192 17.72 -17.52 9.07
C TYR A 192 16.72 -17.08 8.00
N GLY A 193 16.25 -18.02 7.20
CA GLY A 193 15.19 -17.81 6.23
C GLY A 193 14.14 -18.91 6.36
N THR A 194 12.88 -18.57 6.14
CA THR A 194 11.82 -19.54 5.90
C THR A 194 11.69 -19.72 4.39
N THR A 195 11.83 -20.92 3.91
CA THR A 195 11.50 -21.32 2.53
C THR A 195 10.00 -21.46 2.36
#